data_b10969d3ef3b2bb58ee6f30948af8bff
#
_entry.id   b10969d3ef3b2bb58ee6f30948af8bff
#
_cell.length_a   1.000
_cell.length_b   1.000
_cell.length_c   1.000
_cell.angle_alpha   90.00
_cell.angle_beta   90.00
_cell.angle_gamma   90.00
#
_symmetry.space_group_name_H-M   'P 1'
#
loop_
_entity.id
_entity.type
_entity.pdbx_description
1 polymer ?
#
loop_
_entity_poly.entity_id
_entity_poly.type
_entity_poly.pdbx_seq_one_letter_code
_entity_poly.pdbx_strand_id
1 'polypeptide(L)'
;MNPKMIDSILQKHLSKKYILQSFIPDNSFISLLDVRFVKENGSYISILPFRPDLIGNLEIQALHGGVTLSLLEVTAFLQIQMEQKNNLEDEREKASFDRLNTTALSIVDIQVDYLRPGFAYDSFAMARINRLGRRFASVSVIAWQRDYEKIFAQATIRFQISKK
;
A
#
# COMPACT_ATOMS: atom_id res chain seq x y z
N MET A 1 -15.62 -6.68 -3.70
CA MET A 1 -14.95 -7.73 -2.89
C MET A 1 -15.87 -8.06 -1.72
N ASN A 2 -16.12 -9.34 -1.40
CA ASN A 2 -17.08 -9.73 -0.37
C ASN A 2 -16.48 -9.50 1.04
N PRO A 3 -17.19 -8.86 2.02
CA PRO A 3 -16.71 -8.65 3.39
C PRO A 3 -16.23 -9.92 4.09
N LYS A 4 -16.94 -11.03 3.91
CA LYS A 4 -16.53 -12.36 4.45
C LYS A 4 -15.19 -12.87 3.91
N MET A 5 -14.77 -12.38 2.76
CA MET A 5 -13.50 -12.74 2.16
C MET A 5 -12.35 -11.98 2.84
N ILE A 6 -12.59 -10.76 3.31
CA ILE A 6 -11.61 -9.95 4.04
C ILE A 6 -11.35 -10.56 5.43
N ASP A 7 -12.39 -11.01 6.14
CA ASP A 7 -12.24 -11.70 7.43
C ASP A 7 -11.45 -13.02 7.28
N SER A 8 -11.70 -13.75 6.18
CA SER A 8 -10.92 -14.95 5.83
C SER A 8 -9.46 -14.64 5.53
N ILE A 9 -9.19 -13.50 4.89
CA ILE A 9 -7.84 -12.99 4.62
C ILE A 9 -7.13 -12.68 5.93
N LEU A 10 -7.80 -12.00 6.86
CA LEU A 10 -7.27 -11.62 8.17
C LEU A 10 -6.85 -12.82 9.00
N GLN A 11 -7.70 -13.84 9.12
CA GLN A 11 -7.39 -15.05 9.89
C GLN A 11 -6.30 -15.92 9.23
N LYS A 12 -6.24 -15.94 7.90
CA LYS A 12 -5.33 -16.78 7.12
C LYS A 12 -3.91 -16.20 7.02
N HIS A 13 -3.76 -14.88 7.15
CA HIS A 13 -2.49 -14.19 6.90
C HIS A 13 -1.70 -13.82 8.15
N LEU A 14 -2.23 -14.02 9.35
CA LEU A 14 -1.42 -13.95 10.58
C LEU A 14 -0.30 -15.02 10.62
N SER A 15 -0.36 -16.04 9.75
CA SER A 15 0.60 -17.16 9.69
C SER A 15 1.39 -17.28 8.37
N LYS A 16 1.18 -16.44 7.34
CA LYS A 16 1.88 -16.55 6.05
C LYS A 16 2.97 -15.49 5.86
N LYS A 17 4.11 -15.96 5.34
CA LYS A 17 5.28 -15.16 4.95
C LYS A 17 4.86 -14.06 3.96
N TYR A 18 5.03 -12.80 4.35
CA TYR A 18 4.68 -11.63 3.55
C TYR A 18 5.51 -11.57 2.27
N ILE A 19 4.84 -11.36 1.13
CA ILE A 19 5.42 -11.62 -0.20
C ILE A 19 6.38 -10.51 -0.65
N LEU A 20 6.38 -9.33 0.00
CA LEU A 20 7.00 -8.14 -0.57
C LEU A 20 7.88 -7.31 0.38
N GLN A 21 8.36 -7.90 1.47
CA GLN A 21 9.27 -7.19 2.38
C GLN A 21 10.61 -6.82 1.70
N SER A 22 11.00 -7.56 0.65
CA SER A 22 12.22 -7.30 -0.12
C SER A 22 12.21 -6.01 -0.95
N PHE A 23 11.04 -5.39 -1.15
CA PHE A 23 10.89 -4.13 -1.89
C PHE A 23 11.00 -2.89 -1.01
N ILE A 24 10.97 -3.05 0.31
CA ILE A 24 11.07 -1.95 1.26
C ILE A 24 12.47 -1.96 1.84
N PRO A 25 13.24 -0.85 1.71
CA PRO A 25 14.54 -0.74 2.37
C PRO A 25 14.38 -0.90 3.89
N ASP A 26 15.23 -1.72 4.52
CA ASP A 26 15.16 -2.03 5.95
C ASP A 26 15.22 -0.81 6.88
N ASN A 27 15.79 0.30 6.42
CA ASN A 27 15.91 1.56 7.17
C ASN A 27 14.89 2.62 6.74
N SER A 28 13.82 2.25 6.04
CA SER A 28 12.81 3.20 5.61
C SER A 28 11.78 3.49 6.72
N PHE A 29 11.18 4.69 6.69
CA PHE A 29 10.05 5.05 7.56
C PHE A 29 8.91 4.02 7.48
N ILE A 30 8.75 3.41 6.31
CA ILE A 30 7.73 2.38 6.05
C ILE A 30 8.01 1.10 6.83
N SER A 31 9.29 0.73 7.00
CA SER A 31 9.65 -0.43 7.83
C SER A 31 9.28 -0.22 9.31
N LEU A 32 9.35 1.02 9.80
CA LEU A 32 8.90 1.38 11.16
C LEU A 32 7.39 1.23 11.35
N LEU A 33 6.61 1.37 10.29
CA LEU A 33 5.16 1.20 10.32
C LEU A 33 4.73 -0.27 10.31
N ASP A 34 5.63 -1.21 10.04
CA ASP A 34 5.36 -2.66 9.89
C ASP A 34 4.25 -2.94 8.86
N VAL A 35 4.19 -2.14 7.78
CA VAL A 35 3.21 -2.37 6.71
C VAL A 35 3.52 -3.68 6.02
N ARG A 36 2.52 -4.53 5.94
CA ARG A 36 2.58 -5.88 5.38
C ARG A 36 1.81 -5.95 4.08
N PHE A 37 2.19 -6.87 3.20
CA PHE A 37 1.60 -6.98 1.86
C PHE A 37 1.19 -8.40 1.57
N VAL A 38 -0.03 -8.54 1.06
CA VAL A 38 -0.58 -9.83 0.64
C VAL A 38 -1.10 -9.73 -0.79
N LYS A 39 -1.02 -10.82 -1.53
CA LYS A 39 -1.67 -10.97 -2.83
C LYS A 39 -2.87 -11.86 -2.67
N GLU A 40 -4.04 -11.35 -3.00
CA GLU A 40 -5.31 -12.09 -2.92
C GLU A 40 -6.11 -11.87 -4.19
N ASN A 41 -6.50 -12.95 -4.86
CA ASN A 41 -7.29 -12.92 -6.10
C ASN A 41 -6.74 -11.96 -7.16
N GLY A 42 -5.42 -11.91 -7.31
CA GLY A 42 -4.74 -11.04 -8.28
C GLY A 42 -4.54 -9.59 -7.83
N SER A 43 -5.12 -9.17 -6.71
CA SER A 43 -4.95 -7.83 -6.13
C SER A 43 -3.91 -7.82 -5.01
N TYR A 44 -3.19 -6.72 -4.87
CA TYR A 44 -2.26 -6.49 -3.77
C TYR A 44 -2.95 -5.63 -2.70
N ILE A 45 -2.92 -6.11 -1.45
CA ILE A 45 -3.49 -5.43 -0.30
C ILE A 45 -2.37 -5.12 0.68
N SER A 46 -2.27 -3.86 1.09
CA SER A 46 -1.40 -3.43 2.18
C SER A 46 -2.16 -3.52 3.49
N ILE A 47 -1.48 -3.99 4.53
CA ILE A 47 -2.02 -4.14 5.88
C ILE A 47 -1.12 -3.33 6.82
N LEU A 48 -1.70 -2.38 7.52
CA LEU A 48 -1.07 -1.66 8.62
C LEU A 48 -1.62 -2.24 9.93
N PRO A 49 -0.85 -3.06 10.66
CA PRO A 49 -1.26 -3.55 11.96
C PRO A 49 -1.43 -2.37 12.94
N PHE A 50 -2.49 -2.40 13.70
CA PHE A 50 -2.69 -1.37 14.71
C PHE A 50 -1.65 -1.46 15.83
N ARG A 51 -1.14 -0.30 16.22
CA ARG A 51 -0.31 -0.10 17.40
C ARG A 51 -0.71 1.22 18.09
N PRO A 52 -0.63 1.30 19.43
CA PRO A 52 -1.04 2.52 20.16
C PRO A 52 -0.25 3.77 19.78
N ASP A 53 1.01 3.63 19.37
CA ASP A 53 1.89 4.73 18.93
C ASP A 53 1.48 5.36 17.59
N LEU A 54 0.55 4.73 16.85
CA LEU A 54 -0.02 5.26 15.60
C LEU A 54 -1.19 6.23 15.83
N ILE A 55 -1.68 6.38 17.08
CA ILE A 55 -2.76 7.28 17.43
C ILE A 55 -2.26 8.73 17.41
N GLY A 56 -2.94 9.57 16.63
CA GLY A 56 -2.67 11.02 16.57
C GLY A 56 -3.70 11.87 17.33
N ASN A 57 -4.91 11.35 17.51
CA ASN A 57 -5.95 12.00 18.31
C ASN A 57 -6.40 11.06 19.44
N LEU A 58 -5.99 11.38 20.66
CA LEU A 58 -6.25 10.56 21.85
C LEU A 58 -7.71 10.62 22.32
N GLU A 59 -8.43 11.71 22.05
CA GLU A 59 -9.82 11.87 22.50
C GLU A 59 -10.74 10.88 21.79
N ILE A 60 -10.61 10.76 20.49
CA ILE A 60 -11.45 9.87 19.67
C ILE A 60 -10.72 8.57 19.26
N GLN A 61 -9.51 8.35 19.77
CA GLN A 61 -8.66 7.20 19.45
C GLN A 61 -8.47 7.01 17.92
N ALA A 62 -8.20 8.12 17.22
CA ALA A 62 -8.00 8.10 15.78
C ALA A 62 -6.53 8.07 15.40
N LEU A 63 -6.22 7.37 14.31
CA LEU A 63 -4.90 7.30 13.69
C LEU A 63 -4.40 8.70 13.30
N HIS A 64 -3.11 8.90 13.41
CA HIS A 64 -2.46 10.11 12.88
C HIS A 64 -2.62 10.17 11.36
N GLY A 65 -3.02 11.35 10.82
CA GLY A 65 -3.23 11.53 9.38
C GLY A 65 -1.99 11.19 8.54
N GLY A 66 -0.79 11.47 9.05
CA GLY A 66 0.47 11.10 8.40
C GLY A 66 0.67 9.59 8.29
N VAL A 67 0.24 8.80 9.28
CA VAL A 67 0.27 7.33 9.24
C VAL A 67 -0.66 6.81 8.13
N THR A 68 -1.87 7.37 8.06
CA THR A 68 -2.83 7.05 7.00
C THR A 68 -2.27 7.41 5.62
N LEU A 69 -1.68 8.60 5.47
CA LEU A 69 -1.02 9.02 4.24
C LEU A 69 0.08 8.04 3.82
N SER A 70 0.95 7.65 4.75
CA SER A 70 2.04 6.71 4.47
C SER A 70 1.53 5.33 4.02
N LEU A 71 0.43 4.86 4.59
CA LEU A 71 -0.21 3.62 4.14
C LEU A 71 -0.70 3.75 2.68
N LEU A 72 -1.36 4.87 2.33
CA LEU A 72 -1.83 5.12 0.96
C LEU A 72 -0.67 5.23 -0.03
N GLU A 73 0.39 5.96 0.35
CA GLU A 73 1.59 6.19 -0.47
C GLU A 73 2.32 4.87 -0.78
N VAL A 74 2.62 4.09 0.25
CA VAL A 74 3.33 2.81 0.05
C VAL A 74 2.51 1.82 -0.76
N THR A 75 1.19 1.82 -0.61
CA THR A 75 0.28 0.97 -1.37
C THR A 75 0.32 1.33 -2.86
N ALA A 76 0.30 2.65 -3.19
CA ALA A 76 0.43 3.11 -4.57
C ALA A 76 1.78 2.75 -5.19
N PHE A 77 2.86 2.98 -4.43
CA PHE A 77 4.22 2.64 -4.83
C PHE A 77 4.35 1.16 -5.20
N LEU A 78 3.89 0.28 -4.32
CA LEU A 78 3.96 -1.16 -4.53
C LEU A 78 3.12 -1.61 -5.73
N GLN A 79 1.95 -1.04 -5.92
CA GLN A 79 1.11 -1.37 -7.07
C GLN A 79 1.82 -1.09 -8.39
N ILE A 80 2.52 0.07 -8.50
CA ILE A 80 3.31 0.39 -9.70
C ILE A 80 4.46 -0.62 -9.87
N GLN A 81 5.19 -0.92 -8.80
CA GLN A 81 6.31 -1.86 -8.85
C GLN A 81 5.86 -3.26 -9.31
N MET A 82 4.73 -3.73 -8.77
CA MET A 82 4.19 -5.03 -9.14
C MET A 82 3.70 -5.07 -10.59
N GLU A 83 3.08 -4.00 -11.06
CA GLU A 83 2.64 -3.90 -12.45
C GLU A 83 3.82 -3.88 -13.41
N GLN A 84 4.87 -3.12 -13.08
CA GLN A 84 6.10 -3.10 -13.88
C GLN A 84 6.76 -4.48 -13.93
N LYS A 85 6.83 -5.18 -12.80
CA LYS A 85 7.36 -6.54 -12.73
C LYS A 85 6.53 -7.54 -13.56
N ASN A 86 5.20 -7.46 -13.48
CA ASN A 86 4.32 -8.34 -14.22
C ASN A 86 4.42 -8.15 -15.74
N ASN A 87 4.79 -6.94 -16.19
CA ASN A 87 4.98 -6.62 -17.60
C ASN A 87 6.34 -7.05 -18.18
N LEU A 88 7.24 -7.60 -17.35
CA LEU A 88 8.48 -8.21 -17.83
C LEU A 88 8.19 -9.61 -18.38
N GLU A 89 8.73 -9.94 -19.54
CA GLU A 89 8.53 -11.25 -20.19
C GLU A 89 9.52 -12.30 -19.69
N ASP A 90 10.78 -11.87 -19.41
CA ASP A 90 11.85 -12.76 -18.99
C ASP A 90 11.86 -12.98 -17.46
N GLU A 91 11.89 -14.24 -17.03
CA GLU A 91 12.01 -14.60 -15.61
C GLU A 91 13.33 -14.15 -14.96
N ARG A 92 14.41 -14.00 -15.75
CA ARG A 92 15.68 -13.45 -15.27
C ARG A 92 15.56 -11.95 -15.00
N GLU A 93 14.82 -11.23 -15.85
CA GLU A 93 14.52 -9.80 -15.65
C GLU A 93 13.63 -9.61 -14.42
N LYS A 94 12.63 -10.46 -14.21
CA LYS A 94 11.79 -10.44 -12.99
C LYS A 94 12.62 -10.66 -11.73
N ALA A 95 13.54 -11.63 -11.74
CA ALA A 95 14.42 -11.91 -10.61
C ALA A 95 15.43 -10.77 -10.37
N SER A 96 15.90 -10.13 -11.43
CA SER A 96 16.77 -8.96 -11.38
C SER A 96 16.03 -7.73 -10.85
N PHE A 97 14.77 -7.54 -11.24
CA PHE A 97 13.90 -6.46 -10.78
C PHE A 97 13.76 -6.46 -9.25
N ASP A 98 13.60 -7.63 -8.65
CA ASP A 98 13.50 -7.78 -7.19
C ASP A 98 14.78 -7.36 -6.45
N ARG A 99 15.95 -7.50 -7.08
CA ARG A 99 17.25 -7.18 -6.46
C ARG A 99 17.70 -5.73 -6.63
N LEU A 100 17.36 -5.12 -7.75
CA LEU A 100 17.99 -3.87 -8.18
C LEU A 100 17.10 -2.62 -8.01
N ASN A 101 15.80 -2.80 -7.74
CA ASN A 101 14.85 -1.67 -7.65
C ASN A 101 15.10 -0.64 -8.78
N THR A 102 15.03 -1.14 -10.03
CA THR A 102 15.59 -0.47 -11.23
C THR A 102 14.85 0.80 -11.65
N THR A 103 13.69 1.06 -11.03
CA THR A 103 12.86 2.23 -11.35
C THR A 103 12.77 3.12 -10.12
N ALA A 104 13.24 4.34 -10.24
CA ALA A 104 13.02 5.35 -9.22
C ALA A 104 11.63 5.98 -9.42
N LEU A 105 10.79 5.92 -8.38
CA LEU A 105 9.52 6.58 -8.31
C LEU A 105 9.62 7.79 -7.37
N SER A 106 9.28 8.97 -7.86
CA SER A 106 9.21 10.20 -7.05
C SER A 106 7.79 10.72 -7.08
N ILE A 107 7.23 11.05 -5.93
CA ILE A 107 5.91 11.67 -5.85
C ILE A 107 6.00 13.09 -6.40
N VAL A 108 5.14 13.41 -7.37
CA VAL A 108 5.00 14.74 -7.95
C VAL A 108 3.83 15.48 -7.33
N ASP A 109 2.77 14.75 -7.04
CA ASP A 109 1.54 15.29 -6.48
C ASP A 109 0.78 14.20 -5.74
N ILE A 110 0.17 14.58 -4.63
CA ILE A 110 -0.70 13.72 -3.84
C ILE A 110 -1.90 14.51 -3.34
N GLN A 111 -3.08 14.01 -3.67
CA GLN A 111 -4.33 14.51 -3.13
C GLN A 111 -4.93 13.44 -2.23
N VAL A 112 -5.19 13.78 -0.97
CA VAL A 112 -5.76 12.87 0.03
C VAL A 112 -7.08 13.42 0.54
N ASP A 113 -8.08 12.55 0.58
CA ASP A 113 -9.39 12.83 1.19
C ASP A 113 -9.53 11.96 2.45
N TYR A 114 -9.57 12.59 3.61
CA TYR A 114 -9.89 11.94 4.88
C TYR A 114 -11.41 11.98 5.09
N LEU A 115 -12.08 10.89 4.76
CA LEU A 115 -13.54 10.81 4.71
C LEU A 115 -14.17 10.62 6.09
N ARG A 116 -13.42 9.97 6.99
CA ARG A 116 -13.78 9.74 8.39
C ARG A 116 -12.55 9.40 9.23
N PRO A 117 -12.62 9.41 10.57
CA PRO A 117 -11.52 8.95 11.41
C PRO A 117 -11.18 7.48 11.14
N GLY A 118 -9.89 7.17 10.97
CA GLY A 118 -9.39 5.81 11.10
C GLY A 118 -9.19 5.52 12.58
N PHE A 119 -9.87 4.51 13.13
CA PHE A 119 -9.85 4.20 14.55
C PHE A 119 -8.71 3.22 14.92
N ALA A 120 -8.68 2.80 16.17
CA ALA A 120 -7.72 1.88 16.77
C ALA A 120 -7.91 0.42 16.29
N TYR A 121 -7.84 0.19 14.98
CA TYR A 121 -7.96 -1.11 14.32
C TYR A 121 -6.89 -1.25 13.23
N ASP A 122 -6.60 -2.49 12.84
CA ASP A 122 -5.82 -2.75 11.65
C ASP A 122 -6.43 -2.05 10.44
N SER A 123 -5.59 -1.45 9.62
CA SER A 123 -6.01 -0.72 8.43
C SER A 123 -5.52 -1.42 7.18
N PHE A 124 -6.34 -1.42 6.16
CA PHE A 124 -6.11 -2.05 4.88
C PHE A 124 -6.13 -0.99 3.79
N ALA A 125 -5.30 -1.17 2.77
CA ALA A 125 -5.35 -0.32 1.60
C ALA A 125 -5.15 -1.14 0.32
N MET A 126 -5.78 -0.67 -0.75
CA MET A 126 -5.66 -1.23 -2.09
C MET A 126 -5.55 -0.11 -3.12
N ALA A 127 -4.68 -0.31 -4.10
CA ALA A 127 -4.47 0.65 -5.16
C ALA A 127 -4.95 0.14 -6.52
N ARG A 128 -5.34 1.09 -7.36
CA ARG A 128 -5.64 0.88 -8.77
C ARG A 128 -4.86 1.86 -9.61
N ILE A 129 -4.13 1.36 -10.61
CA ILE A 129 -3.44 2.19 -11.59
C ILE A 129 -4.49 2.82 -12.52
N ASN A 130 -4.55 4.15 -12.55
CA ASN A 130 -5.37 4.90 -13.50
C ASN A 130 -4.63 5.06 -14.84
N ARG A 131 -3.32 5.29 -14.76
CA ARG A 131 -2.45 5.42 -15.92
C ARG A 131 -1.01 5.03 -15.55
N LEU A 132 -0.38 4.22 -16.38
CA LEU A 132 1.03 3.90 -16.31
C LEU A 132 1.69 4.24 -17.65
N GLY A 133 2.51 5.27 -17.66
CA GLY A 133 3.29 5.70 -18.81
C GLY A 133 4.79 5.51 -18.59
N ARG A 134 5.59 5.92 -19.57
CA ARG A 134 7.06 5.80 -19.48
C ARG A 134 7.69 6.76 -18.47
N ARG A 135 7.09 7.93 -18.24
CA ARG A 135 7.62 9.00 -17.37
C ARG A 135 6.75 9.31 -16.17
N PHE A 136 5.48 9.00 -16.23
CA PHE A 136 4.52 9.33 -15.18
C PHE A 136 3.52 8.19 -14.98
N ALA A 137 3.14 8.00 -13.73
CA ALA A 137 2.03 7.14 -13.34
C ALA A 137 1.03 7.92 -12.49
N SER A 138 -0.25 7.54 -12.57
CA SER A 138 -1.32 8.01 -11.69
C SER A 138 -2.02 6.81 -11.08
N VAL A 139 -2.19 6.83 -9.77
CA VAL A 139 -2.74 5.73 -8.99
C VAL A 139 -3.79 6.27 -8.03
N SER A 140 -4.94 5.62 -7.99
CA SER A 140 -5.96 5.83 -6.96
C SER A 140 -5.82 4.76 -5.88
N VAL A 141 -5.92 5.17 -4.62
CA VAL A 141 -5.81 4.29 -3.46
C VAL A 141 -6.99 4.53 -2.55
N ILE A 142 -7.51 3.46 -1.96
CA ILE A 142 -8.52 3.50 -0.91
C ILE A 142 -8.01 2.78 0.33
N ALA A 143 -8.41 3.26 1.51
CA ALA A 143 -8.12 2.62 2.78
C ALA A 143 -9.40 2.40 3.58
N TRP A 144 -9.48 1.24 4.25
CA TRP A 144 -10.62 0.83 5.06
C TRP A 144 -10.14 0.10 6.32
N GLN A 145 -11.07 -0.07 7.27
CA GLN A 145 -10.91 -0.90 8.46
C GLN A 145 -12.14 -1.81 8.55
N ARG A 146 -12.08 -2.96 9.19
CA ARG A 146 -13.19 -3.88 9.48
C ARG A 146 -14.18 -4.15 8.32
N ASP A 147 -14.57 -3.14 7.56
CA ASP A 147 -15.58 -3.21 6.51
C ASP A 147 -15.08 -2.48 5.25
N TYR A 148 -14.89 -3.21 4.16
CA TYR A 148 -14.39 -2.67 2.89
C TYR A 148 -15.28 -1.58 2.29
N GLU A 149 -16.59 -1.63 2.55
CA GLU A 149 -17.53 -0.62 2.04
C GLU A 149 -17.41 0.71 2.80
N LYS A 150 -16.75 0.71 3.97
CA LYS A 150 -16.57 1.88 4.82
C LYS A 150 -15.16 2.45 4.68
N ILE A 151 -14.87 3.00 3.49
CA ILE A 151 -13.60 3.69 3.22
C ILE A 151 -13.44 4.87 4.18
N PHE A 152 -12.33 4.94 4.89
CA PHE A 152 -12.03 6.06 5.80
C PHE A 152 -11.10 7.10 5.20
N ALA A 153 -10.27 6.71 4.21
CA ALA A 153 -9.42 7.62 3.45
C ALA A 153 -9.24 7.14 2.02
N GLN A 154 -9.00 8.07 1.11
CA GLN A 154 -8.63 7.78 -0.26
C GLN A 154 -7.59 8.78 -0.75
N ALA A 155 -6.84 8.41 -1.79
CA ALA A 155 -5.88 9.30 -2.42
C ALA A 155 -5.81 9.10 -3.93
N THR A 156 -5.42 10.16 -4.63
CA THR A 156 -4.87 10.10 -5.98
C THR A 156 -3.43 10.57 -5.93
N ILE A 157 -2.50 9.71 -6.34
CA ILE A 157 -1.07 9.96 -6.27
C ILE A 157 -0.48 9.92 -7.68
N ARG A 158 0.34 10.91 -8.00
CA ARG A 158 1.08 10.99 -9.26
C ARG A 158 2.56 10.81 -9.00
N PHE A 159 3.14 9.92 -9.77
CA PHE A 159 4.57 9.61 -9.69
C PHE A 159 5.27 10.00 -10.98
N GLN A 160 6.47 10.54 -10.84
CA GLN A 160 7.46 10.57 -11.89
C GLN A 160 8.23 9.26 -11.87
N ILE A 161 8.44 8.69 -13.05
CA ILE A 161 9.18 7.45 -13.27
C ILE A 161 10.52 7.80 -13.90
N SER A 162 11.62 7.50 -13.22
CA SER A 162 12.97 7.68 -13.72
C SER A 162 13.67 6.33 -13.80
N LYS A 163 14.40 6.08 -14.90
CA LYS A 163 15.32 4.94 -14.95
C LYS A 163 16.54 5.30 -14.11
N LYS A 164 16.95 4.40 -13.26
CA LYS A 164 18.28 4.46 -12.62
C LYS A 164 19.36 4.08 -13.59
#